data_fcdb2c1d534bdb8175c407e3da796f38
#
_entry.id   fcdb2c1d534bdb8175c407e3da796f38
#
_cell.length_a   1.000
_cell.length_b   1.000
_cell.length_c   1.000
_cell.angle_alpha   90.00
_cell.angle_beta   90.00
_cell.angle_gamma   90.00
#
_symmetry.space_group_name_H-M   'P 1'
#
loop_
_entity.id
_entity.type
_entity.pdbx_description
1 polymer ?
#
loop_
_entity_poly.entity_id
_entity_poly.type
_entity_poly.pdbx_seq_one_letter_code
_entity_poly.pdbx_strand_id
1 'polypeptide(L)'
;MKKILKYSLAATILLLTGCQGFLTEEPIMQQSSELSLSDYDGIKNATFGAYAPLASVNWYGASFVLDAEMRSGNGYRDVNKNSGRYTVPYDLNYTTTSTPALWGTAYFVISSVNNVLDNLAGKAGSNGITQQDVDNLQAELLFLRALAPFDL
;
A
#
# COMPACT_ATOMS: atom_id res chain seq x y z
N MET A 1 -22.73 -54.40 -10.44
CA MET A 1 -22.99 -53.03 -10.03
C MET A 1 -22.18 -52.58 -8.80
N LYS A 2 -22.17 -53.29 -7.67
CA LYS A 2 -21.46 -52.89 -6.44
C LYS A 2 -19.93 -52.74 -6.59
N LYS A 3 -19.25 -53.52 -7.46
CA LYS A 3 -17.81 -53.42 -7.70
C LYS A 3 -17.43 -52.19 -8.53
N ILE A 4 -18.24 -51.86 -9.55
CA ILE A 4 -18.01 -50.67 -10.39
C ILE A 4 -18.14 -49.36 -9.57
N LEU A 5 -19.14 -49.32 -8.67
CA LEU A 5 -19.33 -48.17 -7.77
C LEU A 5 -18.16 -47.97 -6.80
N LYS A 6 -17.56 -49.07 -6.31
CA LYS A 6 -16.37 -48.98 -5.44
C LYS A 6 -15.11 -48.47 -6.17
N TYR A 7 -14.90 -48.89 -7.42
CA TYR A 7 -13.77 -48.40 -8.23
C TYR A 7 -13.98 -46.97 -8.68
N SER A 8 -15.23 -46.58 -9.01
CA SER A 8 -15.57 -45.19 -9.32
C SER A 8 -15.31 -44.27 -8.11
N LEU A 9 -15.73 -44.64 -6.90
CA LEU A 9 -15.54 -43.88 -5.69
C LEU A 9 -14.02 -43.73 -5.33
N ALA A 10 -13.27 -44.82 -5.50
CA ALA A 10 -11.81 -44.82 -5.27
C ALA A 10 -11.06 -43.90 -6.28
N ALA A 11 -11.47 -43.93 -7.55
CA ALA A 11 -10.89 -43.03 -8.58
C ALA A 11 -11.22 -41.57 -8.32
N THR A 12 -12.43 -41.25 -7.83
CA THR A 12 -12.81 -39.86 -7.48
C THR A 12 -12.00 -39.32 -6.29
N ILE A 13 -11.73 -40.19 -5.29
CA ILE A 13 -10.90 -39.77 -4.13
C ILE A 13 -9.44 -39.52 -4.53
N LEU A 14 -8.88 -40.31 -5.45
CA LEU A 14 -7.54 -40.12 -5.99
C LEU A 14 -7.39 -38.82 -6.81
N LEU A 15 -8.44 -38.33 -7.44
CA LEU A 15 -8.44 -37.07 -8.19
C LEU A 15 -8.56 -35.83 -7.30
N LEU A 16 -8.94 -36.00 -6.03
CA LEU A 16 -9.03 -34.89 -5.05
C LEU A 16 -7.72 -34.61 -4.30
N THR A 17 -6.70 -35.46 -4.43
CA THR A 17 -5.36 -35.19 -3.93
C THR A 17 -4.61 -34.29 -4.91
N GLY A 18 -5.11 -33.08 -5.11
CA GLY A 18 -4.43 -32.05 -5.89
C GLY A 18 -3.10 -31.69 -5.23
N CYS A 19 -2.04 -31.57 -6.02
CA CYS A 19 -0.72 -31.16 -5.58
C CYS A 19 -0.79 -29.76 -4.95
N GLN A 20 -0.86 -29.66 -3.64
CA GLN A 20 -0.83 -28.36 -2.94
C GLN A 20 0.44 -27.59 -3.24
N GLY A 21 1.58 -28.27 -3.44
CA GLY A 21 2.84 -27.63 -3.79
C GLY A 21 2.92 -27.01 -5.19
N PHE A 22 2.00 -27.39 -6.12
CA PHE A 22 1.97 -26.79 -7.46
C PHE A 22 1.33 -25.39 -7.47
N LEU A 23 0.50 -25.09 -6.46
CA LEU A 23 -0.19 -23.80 -6.33
C LEU A 23 0.53 -22.83 -5.40
N THR A 24 1.58 -23.29 -4.72
CA THR A 24 2.43 -22.45 -3.85
C THR A 24 3.60 -21.93 -4.70
N GLU A 25 3.43 -20.78 -5.31
CA GLU A 25 4.50 -20.08 -6.01
C GLU A 25 5.29 -19.26 -4.98
N GLU A 26 6.53 -19.66 -4.72
CA GLU A 26 7.44 -18.82 -3.92
C GLU A 26 7.96 -17.71 -4.84
N PRO A 27 7.73 -16.44 -4.54
CA PRO A 27 8.21 -15.34 -5.37
C PRO A 27 9.74 -15.29 -5.36
N ILE A 28 10.37 -15.53 -6.51
CA ILE A 28 11.84 -15.61 -6.66
C ILE A 28 12.50 -14.23 -6.45
N MET A 29 11.78 -13.13 -6.66
CA MET A 29 12.31 -11.77 -6.61
C MET A 29 11.67 -10.87 -5.54
N GLN A 30 10.71 -11.35 -4.77
CA GLN A 30 10.06 -10.59 -3.71
C GLN A 30 10.14 -11.38 -2.41
N GLN A 31 10.70 -10.78 -1.37
CA GLN A 31 10.60 -11.34 -0.03
C GLN A 31 9.13 -11.24 0.42
N SER A 32 8.64 -12.29 1.07
CA SER A 32 7.33 -12.21 1.72
C SER A 32 7.35 -11.10 2.78
N SER A 33 6.22 -10.45 2.99
CA SER A 33 6.09 -9.42 4.05
C SER A 33 6.50 -9.99 5.42
N GLU A 34 6.22 -11.26 5.65
CA GLU A 34 6.53 -11.97 6.88
C GLU A 34 8.04 -12.09 7.12
N LEU A 35 8.82 -12.35 6.07
CA LEU A 35 10.28 -12.41 6.14
C LEU A 35 10.91 -11.00 6.20
N SER A 36 10.38 -10.06 5.40
CA SER A 36 10.89 -8.69 5.34
C SER A 36 10.63 -7.90 6.63
N LEU A 37 9.59 -8.26 7.39
CA LEU A 37 9.19 -7.62 8.64
C LEU A 37 9.49 -8.49 9.87
N SER A 38 10.47 -9.39 9.77
CA SER A 38 10.79 -10.35 10.83
C SER A 38 11.65 -9.76 11.95
N ASP A 39 12.47 -8.76 11.64
CA ASP A 39 13.42 -8.12 12.55
C ASP A 39 13.25 -6.59 12.62
N TYR A 40 14.00 -5.95 13.51
CA TYR A 40 13.95 -4.50 13.71
C TYR A 40 14.29 -3.71 12.45
N ASP A 41 15.35 -4.09 11.75
CA ASP A 41 15.81 -3.35 10.56
C ASP A 41 14.80 -3.46 9.42
N GLY A 42 14.19 -4.62 9.23
CA GLY A 42 13.13 -4.81 8.25
C GLY A 42 11.90 -3.92 8.54
N ILE A 43 11.43 -3.91 9.78
CA ILE A 43 10.28 -3.07 10.20
C ILE A 43 10.62 -1.59 10.09
N LYS A 44 11.82 -1.19 10.52
CA LYS A 44 12.31 0.19 10.41
C LYS A 44 12.40 0.64 8.96
N ASN A 45 12.96 -0.19 8.08
CA ASN A 45 13.05 0.12 6.65
C ASN A 45 11.66 0.22 6.01
N ALA A 46 10.72 -0.64 6.39
CA ALA A 46 9.33 -0.55 5.93
C ALA A 46 8.64 0.72 6.43
N THR A 47 8.91 1.14 7.67
CA THR A 47 8.42 2.42 8.23
C THR A 47 8.98 3.59 7.42
N PHE A 48 10.27 3.63 7.12
CA PHE A 48 10.85 4.66 6.26
C PHE A 48 10.30 4.59 4.83
N GLY A 49 10.07 3.40 4.30
CA GLY A 49 9.42 3.20 3.01
C GLY A 49 8.02 3.81 2.93
N ALA A 50 7.28 3.86 4.04
CA ALA A 50 5.97 4.49 4.10
C ALA A 50 6.00 6.02 3.96
N TYR A 51 7.14 6.67 4.20
CA TYR A 51 7.33 8.11 3.94
C TYR A 51 7.60 8.43 2.47
N ALA A 52 8.15 7.50 1.70
CA ALA A 52 8.58 7.77 0.32
C ALA A 52 7.47 8.35 -0.58
N PRO A 53 6.20 7.88 -0.52
CA PRO A 53 5.13 8.43 -1.33
C PRO A 53 4.79 9.90 -1.05
N LEU A 54 5.14 10.45 0.12
CA LEU A 54 4.93 11.88 0.44
C LEU A 54 5.74 12.78 -0.48
N ALA A 55 6.94 12.35 -0.91
CA ALA A 55 7.78 13.08 -1.83
C ALA A 55 7.36 12.92 -3.31
N SER A 56 6.37 12.09 -3.60
CA SER A 56 5.92 11.85 -4.97
C SER A 56 5.29 13.10 -5.58
N VAL A 57 5.27 13.15 -6.92
CA VAL A 57 4.58 14.20 -7.68
C VAL A 57 3.09 14.29 -7.36
N ASN A 58 2.50 13.20 -6.89
CA ASN A 58 1.08 13.12 -6.54
C ASN A 58 0.78 13.66 -5.14
N TRP A 59 1.79 14.00 -4.35
CA TRP A 59 1.64 14.58 -3.01
C TRP A 59 2.47 15.87 -2.89
N TYR A 60 3.35 15.98 -1.89
CA TYR A 60 4.15 17.19 -1.65
C TYR A 60 5.15 17.51 -2.76
N GLY A 61 5.49 16.55 -3.64
CA GLY A 61 6.35 16.80 -4.79
C GLY A 61 5.73 17.76 -5.82
N ALA A 62 4.38 17.82 -5.92
CA ALA A 62 3.73 18.78 -6.81
C ALA A 62 2.23 18.96 -6.51
N SER A 63 1.41 17.89 -6.60
CA SER A 63 -0.05 18.02 -6.71
C SER A 63 -0.70 18.69 -5.52
N PHE A 64 -0.22 18.45 -4.31
CA PHE A 64 -0.78 19.06 -3.10
C PHE A 64 -0.77 20.59 -3.16
N VAL A 65 0.33 21.18 -3.60
CA VAL A 65 0.47 22.63 -3.73
C VAL A 65 -0.16 23.13 -5.01
N LEU A 66 0.14 22.50 -6.15
CA LEU A 66 -0.27 23.01 -7.46
C LEU A 66 -1.77 22.92 -7.68
N ASP A 67 -2.44 21.87 -7.20
CA ASP A 67 -3.90 21.76 -7.30
C ASP A 67 -4.60 22.86 -6.49
N ALA A 68 -4.07 23.19 -5.31
CA ALA A 68 -4.59 24.28 -4.49
C ALA A 68 -4.37 25.65 -5.16
N GLU A 69 -3.15 25.91 -5.66
CA GLU A 69 -2.80 27.17 -6.33
C GLU A 69 -3.58 27.39 -7.64
N MET A 70 -3.81 26.32 -8.40
CA MET A 70 -4.63 26.41 -9.61
C MET A 70 -6.10 26.72 -9.31
N ARG A 71 -6.67 26.11 -8.24
CA ARG A 71 -8.07 26.36 -7.84
C ARG A 71 -8.27 27.76 -7.26
N SER A 72 -7.30 28.29 -6.55
CA SER A 72 -7.38 29.60 -5.91
C SER A 72 -7.23 30.78 -6.89
N GLY A 73 -6.79 30.50 -8.14
CA GLY A 73 -6.47 31.54 -9.13
C GLY A 73 -5.08 32.15 -8.97
N ASN A 74 -4.26 31.67 -8.02
CA ASN A 74 -2.87 32.09 -7.88
C ASN A 74 -1.98 31.47 -8.97
N GLY A 75 -2.37 30.29 -9.48
CA GLY A 75 -1.66 29.61 -10.55
C GLY A 75 -2.19 29.96 -11.92
N TYR A 76 -1.30 30.00 -12.93
CA TYR A 76 -1.66 30.18 -14.32
C TYR A 76 -1.21 28.99 -15.17
N ARG A 77 -2.10 28.50 -16.03
CA ARG A 77 -1.83 27.45 -16.99
C ARG A 77 -1.75 28.03 -18.41
N ASP A 78 -0.60 27.92 -19.05
CA ASP A 78 -0.49 28.24 -20.48
C ASP A 78 -1.20 27.14 -21.30
N VAL A 79 -2.39 27.45 -21.79
CA VAL A 79 -3.22 26.51 -22.57
C VAL A 79 -2.56 26.03 -23.87
N ASN A 80 -1.61 26.79 -24.40
CA ASN A 80 -0.92 26.45 -25.64
C ASN A 80 0.30 25.54 -25.43
N LYS A 81 0.85 25.48 -24.21
CA LYS A 81 2.08 24.73 -23.88
C LYS A 81 1.83 23.57 -22.94
N ASN A 82 0.65 23.46 -22.40
CA ASN A 82 0.33 22.46 -21.38
C ASN A 82 -0.24 21.18 -22.01
N SER A 83 0.33 20.05 -21.69
CA SER A 83 -0.09 18.70 -22.09
C SER A 83 -1.37 18.18 -21.41
N GLY A 84 -2.25 19.06 -20.92
CA GLY A 84 -3.47 18.70 -20.17
C GLY A 84 -3.28 18.55 -18.66
N ARG A 85 -2.05 18.68 -18.16
CA ARG A 85 -1.76 18.62 -16.73
C ARG A 85 -2.44 19.81 -16.02
N TYR A 86 -3.04 19.57 -14.86
CA TYR A 86 -3.74 20.57 -14.05
C TYR A 86 -4.93 21.28 -14.73
N THR A 87 -5.45 20.73 -15.82
CA THR A 87 -6.62 21.29 -16.53
C THR A 87 -7.85 21.31 -15.63
N VAL A 88 -8.12 20.20 -14.94
CA VAL A 88 -9.30 20.06 -14.10
C VAL A 88 -9.30 21.06 -12.94
N PRO A 89 -8.24 21.18 -12.11
CA PRO A 89 -8.21 22.17 -11.05
C PRO A 89 -8.19 23.62 -11.55
N TYR A 90 -7.55 23.91 -12.67
CA TYR A 90 -7.49 25.27 -13.24
C TYR A 90 -8.84 25.73 -13.81
N ASP A 91 -9.49 24.87 -14.61
CA ASP A 91 -10.77 25.18 -15.23
C ASP A 91 -11.97 24.90 -14.30
N LEU A 92 -11.73 24.37 -13.10
CA LEU A 92 -12.75 23.93 -12.12
C LEU A 92 -13.76 22.93 -12.72
N ASN A 93 -13.35 22.19 -13.73
CA ASN A 93 -14.20 21.26 -14.48
C ASN A 93 -14.12 19.84 -13.89
N TYR A 94 -14.64 19.68 -12.67
CA TYR A 94 -14.70 18.39 -11.99
C TYR A 94 -15.90 17.57 -12.47
N THR A 95 -15.68 16.29 -12.68
CA THR A 95 -16.70 15.30 -13.00
C THR A 95 -16.73 14.21 -11.93
N THR A 96 -17.72 13.34 -11.95
CA THR A 96 -17.81 12.19 -11.03
C THR A 96 -16.64 11.20 -11.14
N THR A 97 -15.88 11.28 -12.24
CA THR A 97 -14.69 10.45 -12.48
C THR A 97 -13.37 11.19 -12.20
N SER A 98 -13.43 12.47 -11.83
CA SER A 98 -12.24 13.25 -11.48
C SER A 98 -11.76 12.87 -10.09
N THR A 99 -10.74 12.00 -10.03
CA THR A 99 -10.11 11.61 -8.78
C THR A 99 -8.79 12.36 -8.62
N PRO A 100 -8.57 13.11 -7.53
CA PRO A 100 -7.29 13.73 -7.26
C PRO A 100 -6.17 12.68 -7.21
N ALA A 101 -5.01 13.00 -7.80
CA ALA A 101 -3.85 12.10 -7.80
C ALA A 101 -3.39 11.75 -6.37
N LEU A 102 -3.57 12.70 -5.44
CA LEU A 102 -3.29 12.53 -4.01
C LEU A 102 -4.09 11.38 -3.39
N TRP A 103 -5.36 11.20 -3.78
CA TRP A 103 -6.25 10.19 -3.18
C TRP A 103 -5.64 8.78 -3.19
N GLY A 104 -5.24 8.30 -4.37
CA GLY A 104 -4.64 6.97 -4.49
C GLY A 104 -3.34 6.83 -3.70
N THR A 105 -2.51 7.90 -3.71
CA THR A 105 -1.23 7.90 -2.99
C THR A 105 -1.42 7.90 -1.47
N ALA A 106 -2.37 8.68 -0.96
CA ALA A 106 -2.69 8.72 0.47
C ALA A 106 -3.22 7.37 0.98
N TYR A 107 -4.14 6.74 0.25
CA TYR A 107 -4.63 5.41 0.61
C TYR A 107 -3.57 4.31 0.49
N PHE A 108 -2.63 4.45 -0.45
CA PHE A 108 -1.47 3.57 -0.51
C PHE A 108 -0.61 3.67 0.76
N VAL A 109 -0.36 4.90 1.25
CA VAL A 109 0.36 5.11 2.53
C VAL A 109 -0.41 4.49 3.69
N ILE A 110 -1.73 4.72 3.80
CA ILE A 110 -2.56 4.14 4.86
C ILE A 110 -2.46 2.61 4.85
N SER A 111 -2.56 1.99 3.67
CA SER A 111 -2.44 0.53 3.53
C SER A 111 -1.06 0.02 3.94
N SER A 112 0.00 0.71 3.49
CA SER A 112 1.39 0.36 3.83
C SER A 112 1.63 0.47 5.34
N VAL A 113 1.17 1.56 5.95
CA VAL A 113 1.27 1.78 7.40
C VAL A 113 0.53 0.72 8.19
N ASN A 114 -0.71 0.37 7.79
CA ASN A 114 -1.47 -0.67 8.47
C ASN A 114 -0.75 -2.03 8.40
N ASN A 115 -0.19 -2.37 7.24
CA ASN A 115 0.59 -3.61 7.10
C ASN A 115 1.80 -3.64 8.05
N VAL A 116 2.52 -2.52 8.21
CA VAL A 116 3.66 -2.47 9.15
C VAL A 116 3.17 -2.55 10.60
N LEU A 117 2.10 -1.83 10.96
CA LEU A 117 1.52 -1.87 12.30
C LEU A 117 1.05 -3.27 12.70
N ASP A 118 0.40 -3.99 11.79
CA ASP A 118 -0.07 -5.36 12.04
C ASP A 118 1.10 -6.31 12.29
N ASN A 119 2.22 -6.12 11.59
CA ASN A 119 3.43 -6.91 11.78
C ASN A 119 4.27 -6.46 12.98
N LEU A 120 4.15 -5.22 13.43
CA LEU A 120 4.83 -4.70 14.62
C LEU A 120 4.20 -5.22 15.92
N ALA A 121 2.89 -5.53 15.88
CA ALA A 121 2.15 -5.99 17.03
C ALA A 121 2.76 -7.27 17.63
N GLY A 122 3.07 -7.23 18.93
CA GLY A 122 3.63 -8.37 19.66
C GLY A 122 5.12 -8.68 19.38
N LYS A 123 5.84 -7.81 18.69
CA LYS A 123 7.28 -7.99 18.39
C LYS A 123 8.22 -7.60 19.54
N ALA A 124 7.74 -6.88 20.54
CA ALA A 124 8.55 -6.52 21.70
C ALA A 124 9.12 -7.77 22.40
N GLY A 125 10.43 -7.77 22.66
CA GLY A 125 11.16 -8.88 23.26
C GLY A 125 11.56 -9.99 22.28
N SER A 126 11.24 -9.88 20.98
CA SER A 126 11.65 -10.83 19.94
C SER A 126 12.69 -10.22 19.01
N ASN A 127 13.63 -11.04 18.51
CA ASN A 127 14.64 -10.65 17.51
C ASN A 127 15.38 -9.32 17.83
N GLY A 128 15.67 -9.06 19.11
CA GLY A 128 16.36 -7.83 19.55
C GLY A 128 15.51 -6.56 19.56
N ILE A 129 14.21 -6.65 19.31
CA ILE A 129 13.29 -5.52 19.32
C ILE A 129 12.88 -5.21 20.76
N THR A 130 13.17 -3.99 21.22
CA THR A 130 12.76 -3.53 22.55
C THR A 130 11.33 -2.96 22.53
N GLN A 131 10.69 -2.84 23.69
CA GLN A 131 9.39 -2.15 23.79
C GLN A 131 9.50 -0.69 23.33
N GLN A 132 10.60 -0.03 23.64
CA GLN A 132 10.85 1.36 23.22
C GLN A 132 10.93 1.48 21.70
N ASP A 133 11.52 0.50 20.99
CA ASP A 133 11.56 0.49 19.52
C ASP A 133 10.15 0.34 18.94
N VAL A 134 9.35 -0.55 19.52
CA VAL A 134 7.93 -0.72 19.12
C VAL A 134 7.16 0.57 19.30
N ASP A 135 7.28 1.22 20.47
CA ASP A 135 6.55 2.45 20.78
C ASP A 135 6.94 3.59 19.84
N ASN A 136 8.24 3.74 19.53
CA ASN A 136 8.74 4.76 18.62
C ASN A 136 8.23 4.55 17.18
N LEU A 137 8.38 3.34 16.64
CA LEU A 137 7.93 3.02 15.28
C LEU A 137 6.41 3.11 15.16
N GLN A 138 5.68 2.68 16.19
CA GLN A 138 4.22 2.80 16.24
C GLN A 138 3.77 4.26 16.22
N ALA A 139 4.45 5.14 16.96
CA ALA A 139 4.14 6.57 16.98
C ALA A 139 4.32 7.21 15.60
N GLU A 140 5.44 6.91 14.91
CA GLU A 140 5.68 7.40 13.55
C GLU A 140 4.62 6.89 12.55
N LEU A 141 4.30 5.61 12.59
CA LEU A 141 3.30 5.00 11.72
C LEU A 141 1.90 5.58 11.96
N LEU A 142 1.52 5.79 13.23
CA LEU A 142 0.24 6.41 13.58
C LEU A 142 0.17 7.87 13.12
N PHE A 143 1.29 8.61 13.19
CA PHE A 143 1.38 9.96 12.65
C PHE A 143 1.14 9.96 11.13
N LEU A 144 1.82 9.11 10.37
CA LEU A 144 1.61 9.00 8.92
C LEU A 144 0.16 8.61 8.56
N ARG A 145 -0.42 7.68 9.33
CA ARG A 145 -1.81 7.26 9.15
C ARG A 145 -2.82 8.38 9.42
N ALA A 146 -2.47 9.31 10.30
CA ALA A 146 -3.30 10.49 10.57
C ALA A 146 -3.07 11.61 9.55
N LEU A 147 -1.82 11.79 9.09
CA LEU A 147 -1.47 12.81 8.10
C LEU A 147 -2.16 12.56 6.75
N ALA A 148 -2.22 11.31 6.31
CA ALA A 148 -2.78 10.97 5.01
C ALA A 148 -4.24 11.41 4.82
N PRO A 149 -5.20 11.13 5.73
CA PRO A 149 -6.57 11.65 5.63
C PRO A 149 -6.69 13.13 5.99
N PHE A 150 -5.73 13.71 6.71
CA PHE A 150 -5.73 15.15 7.01
C PHE A 150 -5.49 15.99 5.76
N ASP A 151 -4.66 15.50 4.84
CA ASP A 151 -4.33 16.19 3.58
C ASP A 151 -5.39 15.97 2.47
N LEU A 152 -6.33 15.02 2.64
CA LEU A 152 -7.39 14.72 1.68
C LEU A 152 -8.60 15.63 1.82
#